data_df1299325be5cc435b3df8c1df42b0e2
#
_entry.id   df1299325be5cc435b3df8c1df42b0e2
#
_cell.length_a   1.000
_cell.length_b   1.000
_cell.length_c   1.000
_cell.angle_alpha   90.00
_cell.angle_beta   90.00
_cell.angle_gamma   90.00
#
_symmetry.space_group_name_H-M   'P 1'
#
loop_
_entity.id
_entity.type
_entity.pdbx_description
1 polymer ?
#
loop_
_entity_poly.entity_id
_entity_poly.type
_entity_poly.pdbx_seq_one_letter_code
_entity_poly.pdbx_strand_id
1 'polypeptide(L)'
;MEDLRSHKRHHRKEDAYLEITVNDSNGEYIQKVITCDTVDVSERGLKIYMSEEVTQGTITDICVVLTGQQGRFFLKAEVKWISPTGDDGWYFAGFEIFDAENSDYEKWVEMVRRRAAGG
;
A
#
# COMPACT_ATOMS: atom_id res chain seq x y z
N MET A 1 -10.81 -23.21 -2.22
CA MET A 1 -10.39 -22.91 -2.35
C MET A 1 -9.86 -22.49 -2.63
N GLU A 2 -9.63 -22.32 -2.35
CA GLU A 2 -9.01 -21.82 -2.42
C GLU A 2 -8.64 -21.18 -2.73
N ASP A 3 -8.48 -20.95 -2.62
CA ASP A 3 -8.01 -20.23 -2.87
C ASP A 3 -7.84 -19.49 -3.21
N LEU A 4 -8.07 -19.26 -3.09
CA LEU A 4 -7.81 -18.58 -3.35
C LEU A 4 -7.52 -17.85 -3.44
N ARG A 5 -7.59 -17.91 -3.20
CA ARG A 5 -7.06 -17.25 -3.13
C ARG A 5 -6.32 -17.07 -3.31
N SER A 6 -6.22 -17.04 -2.98
CA SER A 6 -5.41 -16.80 -3.08
C SER A 6 -4.79 -16.68 -3.51
N HIS A 7 -4.81 -16.59 -3.59
CA HIS A 7 -4.08 -16.34 -3.97
C HIS A 7 -3.43 -16.13 -4.28
N LYS A 8 -3.57 -16.16 -4.13
CA LYS A 8 -2.83 -15.95 -4.21
C LYS A 8 -2.16 -15.78 -4.86
N ARG A 9 -2.02 -15.55 -4.93
CA ARG A 9 -1.31 -15.23 -5.45
C ARG A 9 -0.37 -15.16 -5.69
N HIS A 10 -0.17 -15.01 -5.63
CA HIS A 10 0.69 -14.87 -5.80
C HIS A 10 1.78 -14.95 -6.01
N HIS A 11 1.76 -14.94 -5.80
CA HIS A 11 2.99 -15.21 -6.23
C HIS A 11 3.94 -14.15 -6.34
N ARG A 12 3.96 -13.30 -6.64
CA ARG A 12 4.69 -12.33 -6.59
C ARG A 12 4.39 -11.59 -5.50
N LYS A 13 3.94 -12.06 -4.49
CA LYS A 13 3.73 -11.37 -3.34
C LYS A 13 4.96 -10.89 -2.77
N GLU A 14 5.01 -9.67 -2.38
CA GLU A 14 6.13 -9.05 -1.74
C GLU A 14 5.63 -8.45 -0.47
N ASP A 15 6.21 -8.81 0.65
CA ASP A 15 5.81 -8.24 1.92
C ASP A 15 6.09 -6.75 1.93
N ALA A 16 5.20 -6.00 2.51
CA ALA A 16 5.37 -4.57 2.63
C ALA A 16 4.89 -4.13 3.99
N TYR A 17 5.43 -3.04 4.46
CA TYR A 17 4.98 -2.41 5.69
C TYR A 17 4.51 -1.02 5.33
N LEU A 18 3.32 -0.68 5.81
CA LEU A 18 2.75 0.60 5.56
C LEU A 18 2.60 1.31 6.89
N GLU A 19 3.17 2.49 7.02
CA GLU A 19 2.87 3.35 8.15
C GLU A 19 1.84 4.35 7.68
N ILE A 20 0.72 4.39 8.33
CA ILE A 20 -0.38 5.22 7.90
C ILE A 20 -0.98 5.93 9.10
N THR A 21 -1.38 7.18 8.91
CA THR A 21 -2.02 7.95 9.96
C THR A 21 -3.53 7.76 9.86
N VAL A 22 -4.13 7.36 10.95
CA VAL A 22 -5.58 7.17 11.01
C VAL A 22 -6.11 7.88 12.23
N ASN A 23 -7.43 8.10 12.25
CA ASN A 23 -8.09 8.66 13.41
C ASN A 23 -8.54 7.52 14.31
N ASP A 24 -8.33 7.69 15.60
CA ASP A 24 -8.87 6.71 16.54
C ASP A 24 -10.31 7.09 16.87
N SER A 25 -10.92 6.38 17.81
CA SER A 25 -12.32 6.58 18.15
C SER A 25 -12.57 7.93 18.84
N ASN A 26 -11.52 8.58 19.31
CA ASN A 26 -11.63 9.89 19.96
C ASN A 26 -11.34 11.03 18.99
N GLY A 27 -11.10 10.72 17.72
CA GLY A 27 -10.77 11.73 16.73
C GLY A 27 -9.31 12.16 16.73
N GLU A 28 -8.48 11.49 17.51
CA GLU A 28 -7.06 11.80 17.53
C GLU A 28 -6.34 11.05 16.44
N TYR A 29 -5.29 11.68 15.91
CA TYR A 29 -4.49 11.04 14.87
C TYR A 29 -3.49 10.10 15.50
N ILE A 30 -3.48 8.88 15.07
CA ILE A 30 -2.48 7.91 15.50
C ILE A 30 -1.84 7.30 14.28
N GLN A 31 -0.60 6.90 14.43
CA GLN A 31 0.14 6.29 13.35
C GLN A 31 0.15 4.79 13.58
N LYS A 32 -0.21 4.06 12.57
CA LYS A 32 -0.23 2.60 12.64
C LYS A 32 0.75 2.03 11.63
N VAL A 33 1.40 0.95 12.00
CA VAL A 33 2.22 0.18 11.09
C VAL A 33 1.42 -1.06 10.72
N ILE A 34 1.18 -1.23 9.45
CA ILE A 34 0.36 -2.31 8.95
C ILE A 34 1.23 -3.20 8.07
N THR A 35 1.28 -4.48 8.41
CA THR A 35 1.93 -5.46 7.55
C THR A 35 0.95 -5.83 6.45
N CYS A 36 1.42 -5.83 5.22
CA CYS A 36 0.54 -6.10 4.10
C CYS A 36 1.34 -6.76 2.98
N ASP A 37 0.63 -7.26 1.99
CA ASP A 37 1.25 -7.79 0.78
C ASP A 37 0.96 -6.83 -0.35
N THR A 38 1.95 -6.56 -1.17
CA THR A 38 1.70 -5.80 -2.38
C THR A 38 1.08 -6.73 -3.41
N VAL A 39 0.05 -6.24 -4.08
CA VAL A 39 -0.58 -6.96 -5.17
C VAL A 39 -0.11 -6.37 -6.48
N ASP A 40 -0.03 -5.05 -6.54
CA ASP A 40 0.36 -4.37 -7.77
C ASP A 40 0.97 -3.02 -7.39
N VAL A 41 2.03 -2.66 -8.09
CA VAL A 41 2.79 -1.42 -7.84
C VAL A 41 2.98 -0.72 -9.17
N SER A 42 2.62 0.55 -9.22
CA SER A 42 2.84 1.36 -10.41
C SER A 42 3.31 2.74 -9.98
N GLU A 43 3.63 3.59 -10.95
CA GLU A 43 4.16 4.91 -10.65
C GLU A 43 3.19 5.75 -9.84
N ARG A 44 1.90 5.61 -10.09
CA ARG A 44 0.90 6.41 -9.42
C ARG A 44 -0.07 5.59 -8.60
N GLY A 45 0.19 4.33 -8.41
CA GLY A 45 -0.75 3.48 -7.74
C GLY A 45 -0.10 2.38 -6.93
N LEU A 46 -0.81 1.95 -5.91
CA LEU A 46 -0.37 0.87 -5.05
C LEU A 46 -1.62 0.09 -4.66
N LYS A 47 -1.63 -1.19 -4.98
CA LYS A 47 -2.72 -2.06 -4.57
C LYS A 47 -2.18 -3.05 -3.56
N ILE A 48 -2.80 -3.14 -2.41
CA ILE A 48 -2.32 -3.98 -1.33
C ILE A 48 -3.43 -4.83 -0.76
N TYR A 49 -3.02 -5.88 -0.08
CA TYR A 49 -3.88 -6.79 0.66
C TYR A 49 -3.50 -6.62 2.12
N MET A 50 -4.45 -6.20 2.95
CA MET A 50 -4.10 -5.81 4.29
C MET A 50 -5.23 -6.13 5.27
N SER A 51 -4.87 -6.16 6.55
CA SER A 51 -5.81 -6.50 7.60
C SER A 51 -6.35 -5.29 8.33
N GLU A 52 -6.34 -4.14 7.68
CA GLU A 52 -6.82 -2.91 8.30
C GLU A 52 -7.81 -2.26 7.35
N GLU A 53 -8.93 -1.80 7.87
CA GLU A 53 -9.89 -1.07 7.06
C GLU A 53 -9.54 0.41 7.10
N VAL A 54 -9.41 1.03 5.93
CA VAL A 54 -9.17 2.46 5.82
C VAL A 54 -10.36 3.08 5.11
N THR A 55 -10.52 4.37 5.25
CA THR A 55 -11.69 5.05 4.69
C THR A 55 -11.38 5.57 3.30
N GLN A 56 -12.24 5.22 2.35
CA GLN A 56 -12.11 5.69 0.98
C GLN A 56 -12.13 7.21 0.96
N GLY A 57 -11.27 7.81 0.17
CA GLY A 57 -11.16 9.25 0.05
C GLY A 57 -10.18 9.89 1.01
N THR A 58 -9.64 9.14 1.95
CA THR A 58 -8.68 9.68 2.90
C THR A 58 -7.36 9.96 2.21
N ILE A 59 -6.83 11.16 2.41
CA ILE A 59 -5.49 11.51 1.94
C ILE A 59 -4.58 11.45 3.15
N THR A 60 -3.52 10.70 3.04
CA THR A 60 -2.66 10.46 4.18
C THR A 60 -1.22 10.30 3.73
N ASP A 61 -0.32 10.49 4.66
CA ASP A 61 1.09 10.19 4.43
C ASP A 61 1.30 8.72 4.73
N ILE A 62 2.01 8.07 3.85
CA ILE A 62 2.34 6.66 4.02
C ILE A 62 3.84 6.48 3.89
N CYS A 63 4.35 5.45 4.53
CA CYS A 63 5.72 5.05 4.37
C CYS A 63 5.70 3.61 3.91
N VAL A 64 6.24 3.36 2.73
CA VAL A 64 6.21 2.03 2.13
C VAL A 64 7.61 1.45 2.20
N VAL A 65 7.71 0.26 2.78
CA VAL A 65 8.95 -0.49 2.84
C VAL A 65 8.70 -1.80 2.13
N LEU A 66 9.38 -2.01 1.03
CA LEU A 66 9.22 -3.23 0.24
C LEU A 66 10.41 -4.13 0.51
N THR A 67 10.14 -5.39 0.80
CA THR A 67 11.23 -6.35 0.96
C THR A 67 11.94 -6.50 -0.37
N GLY A 68 13.22 -6.64 -0.33
CA GLY A 68 14.01 -6.74 -1.53
C GLY A 68 14.40 -5.42 -2.13
N GLN A 69 13.87 -4.32 -1.59
CA GLN A 69 14.23 -2.98 -2.03
C GLN A 69 14.92 -2.28 -0.88
N GLN A 70 15.89 -1.45 -1.18
CA GLN A 70 16.55 -0.70 -0.15
C GLN A 70 15.78 0.57 0.15
N GLY A 71 15.70 0.91 1.42
CA GLY A 71 15.15 2.17 1.85
C GLY A 71 13.64 2.15 2.00
N ARG A 72 13.15 3.29 2.28
CA ARG A 72 11.74 3.51 2.48
C ARG A 72 11.30 4.59 1.54
N PHE A 73 10.01 4.59 1.25
CA PHE A 73 9.43 5.60 0.39
C PHE A 73 8.38 6.35 1.21
N PHE A 74 8.64 7.62 1.48
CA PHE A 74 7.68 8.48 2.17
C PHE A 74 6.83 9.16 1.11
N LEU A 75 5.55 8.82 1.08
CA LEU A 75 4.67 9.22 -0.01
C LEU A 75 3.39 9.80 0.55
N LYS A 76 2.73 10.62 -0.25
CA LYS A 76 1.39 11.08 0.04
C LYS A 76 0.43 10.35 -0.89
N ALA A 77 -0.65 9.83 -0.36
CA ALA A 77 -1.55 9.01 -1.15
C ALA A 77 -2.98 9.17 -0.71
N GLU A 78 -3.89 8.86 -1.62
CA GLU A 78 -5.32 8.86 -1.33
C GLU A 78 -5.84 7.45 -1.46
N VAL A 79 -6.69 7.04 -0.52
CA VAL A 79 -7.39 5.76 -0.62
C VAL A 79 -8.48 5.92 -1.66
N LYS A 80 -8.30 5.31 -2.83
CA LYS A 80 -9.25 5.44 -3.92
C LYS A 80 -10.38 4.44 -3.80
N TRP A 81 -10.08 3.26 -3.30
CA TRP A 81 -11.12 2.26 -3.10
C TRP A 81 -10.63 1.24 -2.08
N ILE A 82 -11.59 0.58 -1.46
CA ILE A 82 -11.32 -0.51 -0.55
C ILE A 82 -12.41 -1.54 -0.76
N SER A 83 -12.05 -2.79 -0.68
CA SER A 83 -12.97 -3.88 -0.97
C SER A 83 -12.71 -5.03 -0.01
N PRO A 84 -13.73 -5.57 0.62
CA PRO A 84 -13.52 -6.78 1.44
C PRO A 84 -13.08 -7.92 0.54
N THR A 85 -12.37 -8.82 1.15
CA THR A 85 -11.96 -10.00 0.42
C THR A 85 -12.84 -11.20 0.77
N GLY A 86 -12.91 -12.13 0.86
CA GLY A 86 -13.71 -13.18 1.42
C GLY A 86 -13.17 -13.61 2.75
N ASP A 87 -12.01 -13.09 3.13
CA ASP A 87 -11.40 -13.43 4.41
C ASP A 87 -11.78 -12.38 5.42
N ASP A 88 -12.28 -12.82 6.56
CA ASP A 88 -12.77 -11.92 7.57
C ASP A 88 -11.64 -11.01 8.06
N GLY A 89 -11.90 -9.72 8.03
CA GLY A 89 -10.90 -8.75 8.50
C GLY A 89 -9.83 -8.41 7.51
N TRP A 90 -9.90 -8.91 6.26
CA TRP A 90 -8.90 -8.63 5.24
C TRP A 90 -9.50 -7.89 4.08
N TYR A 91 -8.74 -6.99 3.51
CA TYR A 91 -9.22 -6.06 2.48
C TYR A 91 -8.20 -5.91 1.38
N PHE A 92 -8.70 -5.64 0.17
CA PHE A 92 -7.87 -5.06 -0.88
C PHE A 92 -8.08 -3.56 -0.83
N ALA A 93 -7.04 -2.80 -1.00
CA ALA A 93 -7.14 -1.34 -1.04
C ALA A 93 -6.27 -0.81 -2.17
N GLY A 94 -6.79 0.18 -2.86
CA GLY A 94 -6.06 0.85 -3.91
C GLY A 94 -5.78 2.28 -3.51
N PHE A 95 -4.52 2.68 -3.65
CA PHE A 95 -4.05 4.02 -3.31
C PHE A 95 -3.58 4.72 -4.57
N GLU A 96 -3.90 5.98 -4.68
CA GLU A 96 -3.28 6.84 -5.69
C GLU A 96 -2.17 7.62 -5.03
N ILE A 97 -0.99 7.59 -5.62
CA ILE A 97 0.21 8.23 -5.07
C ILE A 97 0.38 9.57 -5.76
N PHE A 98 0.60 10.62 -4.97
CA PHE A 98 0.71 11.97 -5.49
C PHE A 98 2.16 12.37 -5.66
N ASP A 99 2.41 13.21 -6.66
CA ASP A 99 3.70 13.86 -6.84
C ASP A 99 3.72 15.06 -5.90
N ALA A 100 4.02 14.81 -4.65
CA ALA A 100 3.98 15.83 -3.61
C ALA A 100 5.38 16.31 -3.30
N GLU A 101 5.49 17.60 -2.99
CA GLU A 101 6.76 18.17 -2.57
C GLU A 101 7.23 17.50 -1.30
N ASN A 102 8.53 17.33 -1.20
CA ASN A 102 9.17 16.73 -0.02
C ASN A 102 8.80 15.27 0.20
N SER A 103 8.20 14.64 -0.81
CA SER A 103 7.96 13.21 -0.75
C SER A 103 9.03 12.49 -1.55
N ASP A 104 9.02 11.17 -1.48
CA ASP A 104 9.95 10.34 -2.22
C ASP A 104 9.35 9.89 -3.55
N TYR A 105 8.46 10.70 -4.12
CA TYR A 105 7.76 10.28 -5.32
C TYR A 105 8.71 9.98 -6.48
N GLU A 106 9.74 10.79 -6.65
CA GLU A 106 10.67 10.56 -7.76
C GLU A 106 11.45 9.26 -7.56
N LYS A 107 11.85 8.98 -6.32
CA LYS A 107 12.52 7.72 -6.04
C LYS A 107 11.58 6.53 -6.27
N TRP A 108 10.32 6.71 -5.93
CA TRP A 108 9.31 5.69 -6.14
C TRP A 108 9.15 5.39 -7.63
N VAL A 109 9.02 6.44 -8.44
CA VAL A 109 8.87 6.29 -9.89
C VAL A 109 10.08 5.58 -10.47
N GLU A 110 11.27 5.96 -10.04
CA GLU A 110 12.48 5.34 -10.54
C GLU A 110 12.53 3.85 -10.17
N MET A 111 12.14 3.54 -8.95
CA MET A 111 12.11 2.15 -8.51
C MET A 111 11.15 1.33 -9.37
N VAL A 112 9.95 1.88 -9.62
CA VAL A 112 8.94 1.18 -10.41
C VAL A 112 9.44 0.97 -11.83
N ARG A 113 10.06 1.97 -12.41
CA ARG A 113 10.58 1.85 -13.78
C ARG A 113 11.69 0.81 -13.86
N ARG A 114 12.55 0.74 -12.86
CA ARG A 114 13.59 -0.24 -12.83
C ARG A 114 13.05 -1.64 -12.75
N ARG A 115 12.00 -1.84 -11.95
CA ARG A 115 11.39 -3.15 -11.82
C ARG A 115 10.78 -3.59 -13.15
N ALA A 116 10.10 -2.66 -13.82
CA ALA A 116 9.48 -2.99 -15.10
C ALA A 116 10.54 -3.33 -16.15
N ALA A 117 11.64 -2.59 -16.15
CA ALA A 117 12.70 -2.82 -17.12
C ALA A 117 13.50 -4.07 -16.80
N GLY A 118 13.63 -4.36 -15.53
CA GLY A 118 14.42 -5.53 -15.12
C GLY A 118 13.68 -6.84 -15.24
N GLY A 119 12.44 -6.79 -15.62
CA GLY A 119 11.66 -8.00 -15.81
C GLY A 119 10.88 -8.38 -14.60
#